data_60189788f502152af8368d9fc303d71f
#
_entry.id   60189788f502152af8368d9fc303d71f
#
_cell.length_a   1.000
_cell.length_b   1.000
_cell.length_c   1.000
_cell.angle_alpha   90.00
_cell.angle_beta   90.00
_cell.angle_gamma   90.00
#
_symmetry.space_group_name_H-M   'P 1'
#
loop_
_entity.id
_entity.type
_entity.pdbx_description
1 polymer ?
#
loop_
_entity_poly.entity_id
_entity_poly.type
_entity_poly.pdbx_seq_one_letter_code
_entity_poly.pdbx_strand_id
1 'polypeptide(L)'
;MPLEVDGIIRGDRGSEPSHWQHTPTKPLITLTWHHTIPWNCLRNVWNGLVAGEHWNALDEFMNLIGVPNRAEVLKQIKNENLQDRDGLHTLVTWQGWNIVEGPGNEYRAQGDDPGENFDDWSGKGMSTNQQATLQQVKVLYQVMAPLGSRSLDAARQAPNITAEEASVLQRTIKQTRPTLRGKEPIRWQEGMWHKVQPGKEAKHFAQWDSKPVWRKRLHSDLAQAG
;
A
#
# COMPACT_ATOMS: atom_id res chain seq x y z
N MET A 1 15.14 0.47 14.93
CA MET A 1 15.87 1.15 13.87
C MET A 1 14.93 1.38 12.68
N PRO A 2 14.76 2.63 12.25
CA PRO A 2 13.87 2.94 11.15
C PRO A 2 14.40 2.41 9.81
N LEU A 3 13.50 2.09 8.90
CA LEU A 3 13.83 1.84 7.51
C LEU A 3 14.13 3.17 6.83
N GLU A 4 15.20 3.25 6.05
CA GLU A 4 15.72 4.51 5.51
C GLU A 4 14.75 5.20 4.54
N VAL A 5 14.83 6.53 4.48
CA VAL A 5 14.02 7.37 3.58
C VAL A 5 14.65 7.42 2.19
N ASP A 6 15.98 7.48 2.14
CA ASP A 6 16.77 7.56 0.91
C ASP A 6 17.50 6.25 0.64
N GLY A 7 17.72 5.93 -0.64
CA GLY A 7 18.47 4.73 -1.04
C GLY A 7 17.60 3.46 -1.11
N ILE A 8 16.29 3.63 -1.25
CA ILE A 8 15.37 2.51 -1.41
C ILE A 8 15.78 1.70 -2.62
N ILE A 9 16.31 0.53 -2.37
CA ILE A 9 16.25 -0.55 -3.34
C ILE A 9 14.78 -0.86 -3.48
N ARG A 10 14.16 -0.25 -4.49
CA ARG A 10 12.84 -0.68 -4.92
C ARG A 10 13.00 -2.14 -5.21
N GLY A 11 12.43 -3.00 -4.36
CA GLY A 11 12.54 -4.43 -4.53
C GLY A 11 12.28 -4.77 -5.99
N ASP A 12 13.01 -5.71 -6.51
CA ASP A 12 12.90 -6.13 -7.89
C ASP A 12 11.41 -6.23 -8.23
N ARG A 13 10.95 -5.43 -9.17
CA ARG A 13 9.55 -5.35 -9.55
C ARG A 13 9.06 -6.64 -10.20
N GLY A 14 9.92 -7.68 -10.14
CA GLY A 14 9.56 -9.07 -10.39
C GLY A 14 9.10 -9.42 -11.79
N SER A 15 9.08 -8.52 -12.72
CA SER A 15 8.91 -8.75 -14.15
C SER A 15 8.95 -7.43 -14.89
N GLU A 16 9.52 -7.44 -16.06
CA GLU A 16 9.48 -6.30 -16.97
C GLU A 16 8.04 -5.83 -17.21
N PRO A 17 7.83 -4.53 -17.48
CA PRO A 17 6.53 -4.03 -17.88
C PRO A 17 5.99 -4.88 -19.02
N SER A 18 4.79 -5.44 -18.86
CA SER A 18 4.11 -6.13 -19.94
C SER A 18 3.45 -5.12 -20.87
N HIS A 19 3.33 -5.48 -22.15
CA HIS A 19 2.56 -4.69 -23.10
C HIS A 19 1.18 -5.33 -23.28
N TRP A 20 0.15 -4.50 -23.26
CA TRP A 20 -1.22 -4.94 -23.50
C TRP A 20 -1.85 -4.16 -24.64
N GLN A 21 -2.56 -4.84 -25.51
CA GLN A 21 -3.27 -4.22 -26.61
C GLN A 21 -4.69 -3.86 -26.18
N HIS A 22 -4.96 -2.57 -26.10
CA HIS A 22 -6.25 -2.07 -25.64
C HIS A 22 -7.42 -2.45 -26.57
N THR A 23 -7.20 -2.37 -27.87
CA THR A 23 -8.13 -2.82 -28.91
C THR A 23 -7.33 -3.26 -30.13
N PRO A 24 -7.92 -4.05 -31.06
CA PRO A 24 -7.22 -4.48 -32.28
C PRO A 24 -6.67 -3.34 -33.14
N THR A 25 -7.16 -2.13 -32.96
CA THR A 25 -6.82 -0.93 -33.76
C THR A 25 -5.95 0.08 -33.01
N LYS A 26 -5.59 -0.20 -31.74
CA LYS A 26 -4.89 0.76 -30.90
C LYS A 26 -3.48 0.29 -30.51
N PRO A 27 -2.56 1.23 -30.25
CA PRO A 27 -1.20 0.88 -29.88
C PRO A 27 -1.16 0.05 -28.60
N LEU A 28 -0.09 -0.69 -28.44
CA LEU A 28 0.21 -1.41 -27.20
C LEU A 28 0.42 -0.41 -26.06
N ILE A 29 -0.20 -0.72 -24.93
CA ILE A 29 -0.03 0.05 -23.68
C ILE A 29 1.03 -0.63 -22.85
N THR A 30 2.04 0.13 -22.45
CA THR A 30 3.03 -0.34 -21.48
C THR A 30 2.38 -0.47 -20.12
N LEU A 31 2.49 -1.63 -19.49
CA LEU A 31 1.98 -1.89 -18.17
C LEU A 31 3.10 -1.79 -17.13
N THR A 32 2.74 -1.33 -15.94
CA THR A 32 3.63 -1.26 -14.78
C THR A 32 2.90 -1.69 -13.51
N TRP A 33 3.66 -1.88 -12.45
CA TRP A 33 3.11 -2.24 -11.15
C TRP A 33 2.76 -0.99 -10.33
N HIS A 34 1.56 -0.98 -9.79
CA HIS A 34 1.06 0.09 -8.94
C HIS A 34 0.84 -0.42 -7.52
N HIS A 35 1.25 0.37 -6.55
CA HIS A 35 0.91 0.12 -5.16
C HIS A 35 -0.50 0.65 -4.86
N THR A 36 -1.35 -0.18 -4.25
CA THR A 36 -2.66 0.26 -3.74
C THR A 36 -2.48 1.09 -2.46
N ILE A 37 -1.69 0.61 -1.52
CA ILE A 37 -1.19 1.40 -0.39
C ILE A 37 0.20 1.91 -0.80
N PRO A 38 0.43 3.23 -0.86
CA PRO A 38 1.72 3.77 -1.25
C PRO A 38 2.87 3.18 -0.43
N TRP A 39 3.97 2.83 -1.08
CA TRP A 39 5.12 2.20 -0.44
C TRP A 39 5.70 3.05 0.71
N ASN A 40 5.72 4.39 0.55
CA ASN A 40 6.15 5.31 1.61
C ASN A 40 5.19 5.29 2.81
N CYS A 41 3.89 5.09 2.59
CA CYS A 41 2.93 4.92 3.67
C CYS A 41 3.25 3.66 4.49
N LEU A 42 3.46 2.51 3.83
CA LEU A 42 3.82 1.26 4.49
C LEU A 42 5.10 1.40 5.32
N ARG A 43 6.15 1.99 4.73
CA ARG A 43 7.41 2.27 5.41
C ARG A 43 7.23 3.20 6.62
N ASN A 44 6.49 4.29 6.44
CA ASN A 44 6.27 5.26 7.51
C ASN A 44 5.49 4.65 8.68
N VAL A 45 4.45 3.87 8.39
CA VAL A 45 3.72 3.12 9.42
C VAL A 45 4.64 2.15 10.16
N TRP A 46 5.45 1.39 9.44
CA TRP A 46 6.47 0.53 10.05
C TRP A 46 7.38 1.31 11.00
N ASN A 47 7.96 2.41 10.50
CA ASN A 47 8.87 3.24 11.30
C ASN A 47 8.18 3.83 12.53
N GLY A 48 6.91 4.25 12.40
CA GLY A 48 6.13 4.75 13.53
C GLY A 48 5.87 3.69 14.59
N LEU A 49 5.59 2.45 14.19
CA LEU A 49 5.43 1.33 15.11
C LEU A 49 6.73 1.01 15.86
N VAL A 50 7.87 1.04 15.15
CA VAL A 50 9.19 0.82 15.77
C VAL A 50 9.54 1.97 16.74
N ALA A 51 9.37 3.21 16.31
CA ALA A 51 9.70 4.39 17.12
C ALA A 51 8.83 4.52 18.38
N GLY A 52 7.55 4.12 18.27
CA GLY A 52 6.61 4.10 19.40
C GLY A 52 6.67 2.82 20.25
N GLU A 53 7.58 1.90 19.94
CA GLU A 53 7.71 0.60 20.61
C GLU A 53 6.42 -0.25 20.61
N HIS A 54 5.60 -0.10 19.57
CA HIS A 54 4.32 -0.82 19.43
C HIS A 54 4.53 -2.26 18.95
N TRP A 55 5.26 -3.05 19.72
CA TRP A 55 5.78 -4.37 19.33
C TRP A 55 4.70 -5.38 18.93
N ASN A 56 3.54 -5.34 19.56
CA ASN A 56 2.43 -6.25 19.22
C ASN A 56 1.85 -5.93 17.85
N ALA A 57 1.69 -4.65 17.52
CA ALA A 57 1.21 -4.22 16.19
C ALA A 57 2.27 -4.51 15.12
N LEU A 58 3.54 -4.30 15.45
CA LEU A 58 4.68 -4.62 14.57
C LEU A 58 4.75 -6.12 14.28
N ASP A 59 4.59 -7.00 15.28
CA ASP A 59 4.58 -8.46 15.06
C ASP A 59 3.42 -8.89 14.16
N GLU A 60 2.23 -8.31 14.33
CA GLU A 60 1.12 -8.57 13.43
C GLU A 60 1.38 -8.06 12.00
N PHE A 61 2.05 -6.92 11.85
CA PHE A 61 2.45 -6.43 10.54
C PHE A 61 3.47 -7.38 9.89
N MET A 62 4.49 -7.81 10.62
CA MET A 62 5.44 -8.83 10.16
C MET A 62 4.74 -10.14 9.76
N ASN A 63 3.71 -10.53 10.50
CA ASN A 63 2.91 -11.70 10.18
C ASN A 63 2.13 -11.54 8.87
N LEU A 64 1.54 -10.38 8.64
CA LEU A 64 0.82 -10.06 7.40
C LEU A 64 1.75 -10.14 6.18
N ILE A 65 2.93 -9.54 6.28
CA ILE A 65 3.90 -9.48 5.17
C ILE A 65 4.77 -10.74 5.03
N GLY A 66 4.59 -11.73 5.90
CA GLY A 66 5.26 -13.02 5.78
C GLY A 66 6.72 -13.04 6.20
N VAL A 67 7.14 -12.16 7.13
CA VAL A 67 8.51 -12.18 7.68
C VAL A 67 8.81 -13.55 8.30
N PRO A 68 9.87 -14.25 7.87
CA PRO A 68 10.28 -15.48 8.51
C PRO A 68 10.90 -15.18 9.88
N ASN A 69 10.84 -16.15 10.80
CA ASN A 69 11.48 -16.04 12.12
C ASN A 69 11.20 -14.74 12.87
N ARG A 70 9.93 -14.26 12.84
CA ARG A 70 9.51 -12.96 13.37
C ARG A 70 10.05 -12.65 14.77
N ALA A 71 10.08 -13.63 15.67
CA ALA A 71 10.58 -13.43 17.03
C ALA A 71 12.06 -12.99 17.04
N GLU A 72 12.89 -13.59 16.20
CA GLU A 72 14.29 -13.20 16.07
C GLU A 72 14.44 -11.82 15.39
N VAL A 73 13.70 -11.57 14.31
CA VAL A 73 13.69 -10.27 13.65
C VAL A 73 13.26 -9.16 14.62
N LEU A 74 12.20 -9.39 15.40
CA LEU A 74 11.74 -8.45 16.42
C LEU A 74 12.81 -8.19 17.49
N LYS A 75 13.53 -9.22 17.93
CA LYS A 75 14.65 -9.08 18.86
C LYS A 75 15.79 -8.25 18.25
N GLN A 76 16.12 -8.47 16.98
CA GLN A 76 17.13 -7.67 16.28
C GLN A 76 16.72 -6.21 16.16
N ILE A 77 15.43 -5.93 15.84
CA ILE A 77 14.91 -4.56 15.79
C ILE A 77 15.02 -3.88 17.14
N LYS A 78 14.61 -4.55 18.24
CA LYS A 78 14.70 -4.01 19.62
C LYS A 78 16.14 -3.73 20.05
N ASN A 79 17.09 -4.51 19.59
CA ASN A 79 18.51 -4.36 19.90
C ASN A 79 19.26 -3.49 18.89
N GLU A 80 18.57 -2.89 17.93
CA GLU A 80 19.13 -2.03 16.86
C GLU A 80 20.22 -2.70 16.02
N ASN A 81 20.17 -4.03 15.88
CA ASN A 81 21.16 -4.82 15.15
C ASN A 81 20.56 -5.66 14.01
N LEU A 82 19.52 -5.14 13.38
CA LEU A 82 18.87 -5.77 12.22
C LEU A 82 19.89 -6.02 11.11
N GLN A 83 20.06 -7.27 10.72
CA GLN A 83 21.09 -7.71 9.77
C GLN A 83 20.68 -7.53 8.32
N ASP A 84 19.44 -7.89 7.97
CA ASP A 84 18.91 -7.81 6.60
C ASP A 84 17.87 -6.68 6.50
N ARG A 85 18.35 -5.44 6.44
CA ARG A 85 17.50 -4.27 6.30
C ARG A 85 16.84 -4.18 4.93
N ASP A 86 17.60 -4.43 3.88
CA ASP A 86 17.13 -4.27 2.51
C ASP A 86 16.08 -5.31 2.17
N GLY A 87 16.30 -6.57 2.59
CA GLY A 87 15.31 -7.63 2.47
C GLY A 87 14.04 -7.31 3.24
N LEU A 88 14.16 -6.82 4.48
CA LEU A 88 13.01 -6.43 5.27
C LEU A 88 12.28 -5.21 4.66
N HIS A 89 13.02 -4.21 4.19
CA HIS A 89 12.43 -3.06 3.51
C HIS A 89 11.64 -3.47 2.28
N THR A 90 12.22 -4.36 1.47
CA THR A 90 11.52 -4.95 0.32
C THR A 90 10.25 -5.66 0.74
N LEU A 91 10.31 -6.51 1.78
CA LEU A 91 9.12 -7.18 2.31
C LEU A 91 8.06 -6.20 2.81
N VAL A 92 8.43 -5.12 3.50
CA VAL A 92 7.48 -4.12 4.01
C VAL A 92 6.79 -3.38 2.87
N THR A 93 7.52 -3.02 1.83
CA THR A 93 7.03 -2.12 0.80
C THR A 93 6.48 -2.83 -0.43
N TRP A 94 6.90 -4.08 -0.69
CA TRP A 94 6.58 -4.80 -1.91
C TRP A 94 5.80 -6.08 -1.63
N GLN A 95 4.49 -5.94 -1.40
CA GLN A 95 3.60 -7.06 -1.10
C GLN A 95 2.66 -7.36 -2.27
N GLY A 96 2.57 -8.63 -2.69
CA GLY A 96 1.72 -9.04 -3.81
C GLY A 96 0.26 -8.60 -3.65
N TRP A 97 -0.30 -8.72 -2.46
CA TRP A 97 -1.67 -8.27 -2.18
C TRP A 97 -1.87 -6.75 -2.35
N ASN A 98 -0.78 -5.97 -2.35
CA ASN A 98 -0.79 -4.50 -2.48
C ASN A 98 -0.46 -4.04 -3.90
N ILE A 99 -0.17 -4.95 -4.80
CA ILE A 99 0.33 -4.64 -6.15
C ILE A 99 -0.74 -4.96 -7.19
N VAL A 100 -0.94 -4.02 -8.09
CA VAL A 100 -1.87 -4.13 -9.22
C VAL A 100 -1.14 -3.73 -10.49
N GLU A 101 -1.26 -4.55 -11.53
CA GLU A 101 -0.76 -4.21 -12.85
C GLU A 101 -1.71 -3.21 -13.52
N GLY A 102 -1.16 -2.14 -14.05
CA GLY A 102 -1.93 -1.08 -14.68
C GLY A 102 -1.10 -0.29 -15.68
N PRO A 103 -1.69 0.73 -16.33
CA PRO A 103 -1.02 1.52 -17.36
C PRO A 103 0.21 2.25 -16.79
N GLY A 104 1.26 2.35 -17.58
CA GLY A 104 2.44 3.14 -17.30
C GLY A 104 2.10 4.62 -17.10
N ASN A 105 3.02 5.38 -16.51
CA ASN A 105 2.78 6.80 -16.19
C ASN A 105 2.41 7.63 -17.41
N GLU A 106 2.97 7.29 -18.55
CA GLU A 106 2.71 7.95 -19.85
C GLU A 106 1.26 7.81 -20.34
N TYR A 107 0.51 6.84 -19.81
CA TYR A 107 -0.90 6.61 -20.16
C TYR A 107 -1.86 7.03 -19.04
N ARG A 108 -1.35 7.61 -17.98
CA ARG A 108 -2.19 8.02 -16.84
C ARG A 108 -2.64 9.47 -16.99
N ALA A 109 -3.80 9.81 -16.43
CA ALA A 109 -4.41 11.15 -16.50
C ALA A 109 -3.51 12.29 -16.02
N GLN A 110 -2.47 12.02 -15.28
CA GLN A 110 -1.50 12.99 -14.79
C GLN A 110 -0.18 13.00 -15.61
N GLY A 111 -0.10 12.21 -16.68
CA GLY A 111 1.05 12.19 -17.59
C GLY A 111 0.98 13.34 -18.60
N ASP A 112 2.14 13.76 -19.10
CA ASP A 112 2.26 14.83 -20.11
C ASP A 112 1.83 14.39 -21.52
N ASP A 113 1.50 13.11 -21.70
CA ASP A 113 1.11 12.58 -23.01
C ASP A 113 -0.39 12.77 -23.24
N PRO A 114 -0.80 13.43 -24.33
CA PRO A 114 -2.19 13.54 -24.75
C PRO A 114 -2.82 12.23 -25.24
N GLY A 115 -2.11 11.12 -25.11
CA GLY A 115 -2.57 9.78 -25.48
C GLY A 115 -3.81 9.31 -24.75
N GLU A 116 -3.95 8.01 -24.57
CA GLU A 116 -5.07 7.44 -23.84
C GLU A 116 -4.87 7.55 -22.34
N ASN A 117 -5.51 8.52 -21.71
CA ASN A 117 -5.48 8.67 -20.27
C ASN A 117 -6.35 7.63 -19.58
N PHE A 118 -5.75 6.88 -18.69
CA PHE A 118 -6.45 6.01 -17.76
C PHE A 118 -6.45 6.62 -16.37
N ASP A 119 -7.62 6.66 -15.78
CA ASP A 119 -7.78 7.00 -14.39
C ASP A 119 -8.35 5.79 -13.68
N ASP A 120 -8.29 5.75 -12.45
CA ASP A 120 -8.84 4.78 -11.51
C ASP A 120 -9.26 3.38 -12.08
N TRP A 121 -9.12 2.39 -11.26
CA TRP A 121 -9.54 1.04 -11.57
C TRP A 121 -10.90 0.70 -10.95
N SER A 122 -11.80 0.22 -11.78
CA SER A 122 -13.20 0.02 -11.40
C SER A 122 -13.47 -1.30 -10.70
N GLY A 123 -12.52 -2.21 -10.74
CA GLY A 123 -12.72 -3.60 -10.34
C GLY A 123 -13.50 -4.43 -11.36
N LYS A 124 -13.88 -3.89 -12.50
CA LYS A 124 -14.48 -4.68 -13.59
C LYS A 124 -13.46 -5.70 -14.11
N GLY A 125 -13.93 -6.87 -14.50
CA GLY A 125 -13.07 -7.94 -14.98
C GLY A 125 -12.35 -8.73 -13.87
N MET A 126 -12.35 -8.25 -12.64
CA MET A 126 -11.75 -8.96 -11.51
C MET A 126 -12.61 -10.15 -11.07
N SER A 127 -11.95 -11.25 -10.73
CA SER A 127 -12.60 -12.36 -10.03
C SER A 127 -13.09 -11.92 -8.64
N THR A 128 -14.04 -12.66 -8.09
CA THR A 128 -14.55 -12.44 -6.72
C THR A 128 -13.41 -12.42 -5.68
N ASN A 129 -12.42 -13.29 -5.83
CA ASN A 129 -11.27 -13.33 -4.92
C ASN A 129 -10.40 -12.07 -5.02
N GLN A 130 -10.18 -11.55 -6.23
CA GLN A 130 -9.42 -10.32 -6.43
C GLN A 130 -10.18 -9.11 -5.88
N GLN A 131 -11.50 -9.05 -6.08
CA GLN A 131 -12.36 -8.02 -5.50
C GLN A 131 -12.34 -8.05 -3.97
N ALA A 132 -12.42 -9.25 -3.38
CA ALA A 132 -12.30 -9.43 -1.93
C ALA A 132 -10.93 -8.99 -1.41
N THR A 133 -9.86 -9.34 -2.11
CA THR A 133 -8.49 -8.87 -1.77
C THR A 133 -8.43 -7.36 -1.78
N LEU A 134 -8.88 -6.73 -2.87
CA LEU A 134 -8.90 -5.27 -2.99
C LEU A 134 -9.71 -4.61 -1.87
N GLN A 135 -10.88 -5.15 -1.55
CA GLN A 135 -11.70 -4.60 -0.47
C GLN A 135 -10.97 -4.64 0.88
N GLN A 136 -10.23 -5.72 1.17
CA GLN A 136 -9.43 -5.81 2.40
C GLN A 136 -8.21 -4.88 2.38
N VAL A 137 -7.57 -4.70 1.22
CA VAL A 137 -6.51 -3.68 1.06
C VAL A 137 -7.05 -2.28 1.33
N LYS A 138 -8.26 -1.96 0.84
CA LYS A 138 -8.93 -0.68 1.11
C LYS A 138 -9.16 -0.47 2.60
N VAL A 139 -9.68 -1.47 3.30
CA VAL A 139 -9.89 -1.42 4.75
C VAL A 139 -8.58 -1.14 5.49
N LEU A 140 -7.50 -1.84 5.10
CA LEU A 140 -6.19 -1.64 5.70
C LEU A 140 -5.61 -0.25 5.39
N TYR A 141 -5.76 0.22 4.16
CA TYR A 141 -5.30 1.56 3.74
C TYR A 141 -5.99 2.68 4.52
N GLN A 142 -7.28 2.54 4.81
CA GLN A 142 -8.03 3.53 5.58
C GLN A 142 -7.44 3.80 6.97
N VAL A 143 -6.87 2.77 7.58
CA VAL A 143 -6.19 2.90 8.87
C VAL A 143 -4.74 3.35 8.70
N MET A 144 -4.04 2.86 7.67
CA MET A 144 -2.63 3.19 7.46
C MET A 144 -2.40 4.60 6.91
N ALA A 145 -3.25 5.09 6.00
CA ALA A 145 -3.04 6.37 5.31
C ALA A 145 -2.91 7.56 6.27
N PRO A 146 -3.80 7.76 7.27
CA PRO A 146 -3.66 8.87 8.20
C PRO A 146 -2.41 8.75 9.08
N LEU A 147 -1.89 7.54 9.30
CA LEU A 147 -0.67 7.31 10.07
C LEU A 147 0.57 7.57 9.22
N GLY A 148 0.61 6.99 8.03
CA GLY A 148 1.77 7.04 7.14
C GLY A 148 1.97 8.38 6.43
N SER A 149 0.93 9.24 6.34
CA SER A 149 1.01 10.58 5.74
C SER A 149 1.43 11.67 6.72
N ARG A 150 1.62 11.37 8.00
CA ARG A 150 2.06 12.36 8.99
C ARG A 150 3.48 12.83 8.71
N SER A 151 3.78 14.06 9.15
CA SER A 151 5.13 14.57 9.12
C SER A 151 6.05 13.64 9.90
N LEU A 152 7.20 13.35 9.32
CA LEU A 152 8.22 12.55 9.97
C LEU A 152 8.90 13.36 11.08
N ASP A 153 9.15 12.72 12.22
CA ASP A 153 10.14 13.20 13.17
C ASP A 153 11.52 13.05 12.52
N ALA A 154 12.15 14.16 12.19
CA ALA A 154 13.45 14.18 11.50
C ALA A 154 14.53 13.37 12.24
N ALA A 155 14.47 13.34 13.60
CA ALA A 155 15.41 12.56 14.39
C ALA A 155 15.18 11.04 14.29
N ARG A 156 13.94 10.63 14.04
CA ARG A 156 13.53 9.22 14.03
C ARG A 156 13.11 8.72 12.67
N GLN A 157 12.95 9.60 11.68
CA GLN A 157 12.40 9.31 10.36
C GLN A 157 11.07 8.53 10.42
N ALA A 158 10.25 8.85 11.43
CA ALA A 158 9.04 8.11 11.74
C ALA A 158 7.91 9.05 12.19
N PRO A 159 6.65 8.77 11.81
CA PRO A 159 5.50 9.48 12.36
C PRO A 159 5.27 9.07 13.82
N ASN A 160 4.69 9.97 14.60
CA ASN A 160 4.21 9.61 15.93
C ASN A 160 2.90 8.82 15.80
N ILE A 161 2.90 7.58 16.29
CA ILE A 161 1.72 6.70 16.36
C ILE A 161 1.41 6.46 17.83
N THR A 162 0.18 6.72 18.26
CA THR A 162 -0.23 6.49 19.65
C THR A 162 -0.50 5.00 19.92
N ALA A 163 -0.60 4.61 21.18
CA ALA A 163 -0.91 3.24 21.57
C ALA A 163 -2.31 2.79 21.07
N GLU A 164 -3.28 3.70 21.10
CA GLU A 164 -4.65 3.46 20.61
C GLU A 164 -4.63 3.21 19.09
N GLU A 165 -3.93 4.05 18.34
CA GLU A 165 -3.79 3.90 16.89
C GLU A 165 -3.10 2.60 16.52
N ALA A 166 -2.02 2.25 17.22
CA ALA A 166 -1.33 0.99 17.04
C ALA A 166 -2.25 -0.22 17.35
N SER A 167 -3.10 -0.11 18.37
CA SER A 167 -4.08 -1.14 18.71
C SER A 167 -5.17 -1.28 17.63
N VAL A 168 -5.66 -0.16 17.07
CA VAL A 168 -6.61 -0.18 15.94
C VAL A 168 -5.98 -0.83 14.72
N LEU A 169 -4.75 -0.44 14.38
CA LEU A 169 -4.01 -1.02 13.27
C LEU A 169 -3.78 -2.52 13.45
N GLN A 170 -3.37 -2.95 14.66
CA GLN A 170 -3.18 -4.36 14.98
C GLN A 170 -4.45 -5.19 14.74
N ARG A 171 -5.61 -4.71 15.23
CA ARG A 171 -6.90 -5.37 15.02
C ARG A 171 -7.25 -5.45 13.54
N THR A 172 -7.07 -4.35 12.81
CA THR A 172 -7.34 -4.31 11.36
C THR A 172 -6.47 -5.28 10.61
N ILE A 173 -5.18 -5.37 10.91
CA ILE A 173 -4.28 -6.35 10.31
C ILE A 173 -4.75 -7.77 10.60
N LYS A 174 -5.12 -8.08 11.85
CA LYS A 174 -5.66 -9.41 12.21
C LYS A 174 -6.90 -9.79 11.40
N GLN A 175 -7.79 -8.82 11.16
CA GLN A 175 -9.03 -9.03 10.40
C GLN A 175 -8.76 -9.22 8.89
N THR A 176 -7.83 -8.46 8.31
CA THR A 176 -7.55 -8.46 6.87
C THR A 176 -6.58 -9.56 6.45
N ARG A 177 -5.66 -9.95 7.34
CA ARG A 177 -4.59 -10.92 7.07
C ARG A 177 -5.06 -12.25 6.45
N PRO A 178 -6.15 -12.90 6.87
CA PRO A 178 -6.57 -14.18 6.27
C PRO A 178 -6.86 -14.08 4.78
N THR A 179 -7.27 -12.90 4.32
CA THR A 179 -7.55 -12.64 2.91
C THR A 179 -6.32 -12.16 2.14
N LEU A 180 -5.42 -11.41 2.79
CA LEU A 180 -4.31 -10.73 2.12
C LEU A 180 -3.03 -11.56 2.06
N ARG A 181 -2.69 -12.27 3.14
CA ARG A 181 -1.40 -12.95 3.25
C ARG A 181 -1.17 -13.95 2.11
N GLY A 182 -0.01 -13.82 1.45
CA GLY A 182 0.40 -14.72 0.36
C GLY A 182 -0.37 -14.54 -0.94
N LYS A 183 -1.14 -13.45 -1.09
CA LYS A 183 -1.78 -13.13 -2.37
C LYS A 183 -0.77 -12.61 -3.37
N GLU A 184 -0.92 -13.10 -4.60
CA GLU A 184 -0.15 -12.63 -5.73
C GLU A 184 -0.64 -11.26 -6.23
N PRO A 185 0.19 -10.51 -6.95
CA PRO A 185 -0.20 -9.28 -7.61
C PRO A 185 -1.40 -9.48 -8.53
N ILE A 186 -2.30 -8.50 -8.56
CA ILE A 186 -3.43 -8.51 -9.47
C ILE A 186 -2.94 -8.13 -10.87
N ARG A 187 -3.00 -9.07 -11.80
CA ARG A 187 -2.63 -8.86 -13.19
C ARG A 187 -3.66 -8.03 -13.94
N TRP A 188 -3.21 -7.32 -14.97
CA TRP A 188 -4.07 -6.56 -15.86
C TRP A 188 -5.19 -7.43 -16.43
N GLN A 189 -6.39 -6.88 -16.45
CA GLN A 189 -7.54 -7.44 -17.13
C GLN A 189 -8.33 -6.32 -17.81
N GLU A 190 -8.93 -6.62 -18.95
CA GLU A 190 -9.71 -5.64 -19.68
C GLU A 190 -10.86 -5.08 -18.84
N GLY A 191 -11.03 -3.78 -18.88
CA GLY A 191 -12.06 -3.08 -18.11
C GLY A 191 -11.71 -2.79 -16.64
N MET A 192 -10.56 -3.25 -16.16
CA MET A 192 -10.10 -2.92 -14.80
C MET A 192 -9.84 -1.43 -14.60
N TRP A 193 -9.29 -0.79 -15.61
CA TRP A 193 -8.96 0.62 -15.60
C TRP A 193 -9.89 1.39 -16.51
N HIS A 194 -10.40 2.52 -16.05
CA HIS A 194 -11.25 3.39 -16.83
C HIS A 194 -10.44 4.40 -17.62
N LYS A 195 -10.87 4.64 -18.85
CA LYS A 195 -10.43 5.83 -19.58
C LYS A 195 -11.03 7.09 -18.95
N VAL A 196 -10.21 8.07 -18.76
CA VAL A 196 -10.66 9.40 -18.38
C VAL A 196 -11.26 10.09 -19.61
N GLN A 197 -12.45 10.63 -19.47
CA GLN A 197 -12.98 11.54 -20.47
C GLN A 197 -12.24 12.88 -20.37
N PRO A 198 -11.82 13.48 -21.50
CA PRO A 198 -11.15 14.78 -21.48
C PRO A 198 -11.96 15.80 -20.66
N GLY A 199 -11.31 16.51 -19.75
CA GLY A 199 -11.91 17.47 -18.84
C GLY A 199 -12.61 16.86 -17.61
N LYS A 200 -12.51 15.55 -17.41
CA LYS A 200 -13.01 14.84 -16.21
C LYS A 200 -11.90 14.04 -15.57
N GLU A 201 -10.70 14.60 -15.51
CA GLU A 201 -9.58 13.97 -14.83
C GLU A 201 -9.94 13.76 -13.36
N ALA A 202 -10.31 12.53 -13.02
CA ALA A 202 -10.47 12.16 -11.63
C ALA A 202 -9.07 12.07 -11.00
N LYS A 203 -8.87 12.77 -9.91
CA LYS A 203 -7.61 12.72 -9.18
C LYS A 203 -7.50 11.33 -8.54
N HIS A 204 -6.59 10.50 -9.05
CA HIS A 204 -6.24 9.21 -8.50
C HIS A 204 -6.16 9.22 -7.00
N PHE A 205 -6.38 8.12 -6.38
CA PHE A 205 -6.21 7.85 -4.95
C PHE A 205 -6.43 9.04 -4.00
N ALA A 206 -6.19 10.28 -4.47
CA ALA A 206 -6.55 11.51 -3.77
C ALA A 206 -8.06 11.59 -3.47
N GLN A 207 -8.90 10.92 -4.25
CA GLN A 207 -10.32 10.76 -3.92
C GLN A 207 -10.53 9.83 -2.72
N TRP A 208 -9.59 8.96 -2.41
CA TRP A 208 -9.62 8.15 -1.21
C TRP A 208 -9.27 8.99 0.01
N ASP A 209 -8.35 9.96 -0.15
CA ASP A 209 -7.94 10.88 0.90
C ASP A 209 -8.93 12.03 1.11
N SER A 210 -9.67 12.41 0.07
CA SER A 210 -10.48 13.64 0.09
C SER A 210 -11.93 13.48 0.56
N LYS A 211 -12.40 12.26 0.82
CA LYS A 211 -13.75 12.09 1.36
C LYS A 211 -13.78 12.29 2.88
N PRO A 212 -14.39 13.38 3.37
CA PRO A 212 -14.46 13.71 4.81
C PRO A 212 -15.10 12.63 5.69
N VAL A 213 -15.78 11.67 5.07
CA VAL A 213 -16.45 10.54 5.71
C VAL A 213 -15.47 9.65 6.49
N TRP A 214 -14.20 9.58 6.08
CA TRP A 214 -13.17 8.77 6.70
C TRP A 214 -12.71 9.31 8.05
N ARG A 215 -12.46 10.61 8.11
CA ARG A 215 -12.02 11.27 9.35
C ARG A 215 -13.09 11.21 10.44
N LYS A 216 -14.36 11.32 10.04
CA LYS A 216 -15.49 11.23 10.98
C LYS A 216 -15.69 9.81 11.53
N ARG A 217 -15.50 8.74 10.73
CA ARG A 217 -15.61 7.36 11.21
C ARG A 217 -14.45 6.97 12.11
N LEU A 218 -13.23 7.31 11.75
CA LEU A 218 -12.06 7.01 12.60
C LEU A 218 -12.21 7.65 13.99
N HIS A 219 -12.69 8.90 14.06
CA HIS A 219 -12.96 9.58 15.32
C HIS A 219 -14.17 8.99 16.07
N SER A 220 -15.21 8.50 15.38
CA SER A 220 -16.35 7.87 16.04
C SER A 220 -16.00 6.48 16.57
N ASP A 221 -15.21 5.71 15.85
CA ASP A 221 -14.80 4.36 16.27
C ASP A 221 -13.76 4.42 17.40
N LEU A 222 -12.91 5.46 17.43
CA LEU A 222 -12.01 5.74 18.55
C LEU A 222 -12.77 6.25 19.79
N ALA A 223 -13.86 7.03 19.60
CA ALA A 223 -14.69 7.52 20.70
C ALA A 223 -15.64 6.46 21.29
N GLN A 224 -15.91 5.38 20.56
CA GLN A 224 -16.72 4.25 21.06
C GLN A 224 -15.88 3.13 21.69
N ALA A 225 -14.55 3.22 21.61
CA ALA A 225 -13.62 2.25 22.19
C ALA A 225 -13.00 2.71 23.53
N GLY A 226 -13.40 3.86 24.06
CA GLY A 226 -13.16 4.37 25.41
C GLY A 226 -14.46 4.25 26.23
#